data_8d299bd96afcf7a2e86e0cfe5cc70d0e
#
_entry.id   8d299bd96afcf7a2e86e0cfe5cc70d0e
#
_cell.length_a   1.000
_cell.length_b   1.000
_cell.length_c   1.000
_cell.angle_alpha   90.00
_cell.angle_beta   90.00
_cell.angle_gamma   90.00
#
_symmetry.space_group_name_H-M   'P 1'
#
loop_
_entity.id
_entity.type
_entity.pdbx_description
1 polymer ?
#
loop_
_entity_poly.entity_id
_entity_poly.type
_entity_poly.pdbx_seq_one_letter_code
_entity_poly.pdbx_strand_id
1 'polypeptide(L)'
;MLWTLLAIAIVWGIDWAASRAVNPYIYRVLVLCSINVMLALSLNLVNGITGQFSIGHAGFMAVGAYASAAFTVYAVPRMFGGSAEAGWVAAAAFVLAILVGGTVSALAGFLVGLPSMRLRGDYLAIVTLGFGEIIRVAILNIDAVGGARGFAGVPQRTNLAWVLAGAWLTFIVIRNLMRSYHGRALLAIREDEIAAEALGVPTTRYKVTAFVIGAFFAGIAGAFFSHYTYLHTNSFTFMKSIEVIIMVVLGGMGSLTGSILGATLLTALPELLRFASELRLVIYSLLLIVLMIARPQGILGRRELSFRSLFPRRAPRPTIAG
;
A
#
# COMPACT_ATOMS: atom_id res chain seq x y z
N MET A 1 -4.33 23.86 -8.19
CA MET A 1 -5.45 24.08 -7.25
C MET A 1 -6.79 23.64 -7.84
N LEU A 2 -7.21 24.10 -9.04
CA LEU A 2 -8.49 23.67 -9.66
C LEU A 2 -8.56 22.14 -9.89
N TRP A 3 -7.52 21.54 -10.41
CA TRP A 3 -7.43 20.09 -10.67
C TRP A 3 -7.49 19.20 -9.41
N THR A 4 -6.96 19.71 -8.29
CA THR A 4 -7.03 18.97 -7.01
C THR A 4 -8.45 19.03 -6.42
N LEU A 5 -9.12 20.17 -6.50
CA LEU A 5 -10.51 20.31 -6.07
C LEU A 5 -11.43 19.45 -6.94
N LEU A 6 -11.20 19.41 -8.24
CA LEU A 6 -11.96 18.59 -9.18
C LEU A 6 -11.75 17.08 -8.91
N ALA A 7 -10.53 16.66 -8.60
CA ALA A 7 -10.23 15.29 -8.20
C ALA A 7 -10.93 14.89 -6.89
N ILE A 8 -10.93 15.78 -5.89
CA ILE A 8 -11.64 15.57 -4.63
C ILE A 8 -13.15 15.45 -4.88
N ALA A 9 -13.73 16.36 -5.66
CA ALA A 9 -15.15 16.32 -5.99
C ALA A 9 -15.55 15.05 -6.74
N ILE A 10 -14.71 14.57 -7.67
CA ILE A 10 -14.92 13.31 -8.39
C ILE A 10 -14.90 12.12 -7.43
N VAL A 11 -13.92 12.06 -6.51
CA VAL A 11 -13.79 10.95 -5.54
C VAL A 11 -15.01 10.91 -4.59
N TRP A 12 -15.47 12.06 -4.10
CA TRP A 12 -16.69 12.14 -3.28
C TRP A 12 -17.95 11.81 -4.08
N GLY A 13 -18.01 12.22 -5.35
CA GLY A 13 -19.10 11.87 -6.26
C GLY A 13 -19.16 10.36 -6.52
N ILE A 14 -18.01 9.70 -6.70
CA ILE A 14 -17.93 8.25 -6.84
C ILE A 14 -18.41 7.54 -5.58
N ASP A 15 -18.02 8.00 -4.39
CA ASP A 15 -18.44 7.41 -3.11
C ASP A 15 -19.96 7.55 -2.91
N TRP A 16 -20.51 8.73 -3.18
CA TRP A 16 -21.95 8.99 -3.09
C TRP A 16 -22.76 8.13 -4.06
N ALA A 17 -22.27 7.97 -5.30
CA ALA A 17 -22.91 7.11 -6.30
C ALA A 17 -22.76 5.63 -5.92
N ALA A 18 -21.58 5.21 -5.50
CA ALA A 18 -21.29 3.82 -5.12
C ALA A 18 -22.09 3.39 -3.88
N SER A 19 -22.23 4.25 -2.88
CA SER A 19 -22.96 3.93 -1.65
C SER A 19 -24.46 3.73 -1.87
N ARG A 20 -25.04 4.30 -2.96
CA ARG A 20 -26.47 4.22 -3.28
C ARG A 20 -26.79 3.22 -4.39
N ALA A 21 -25.91 3.11 -5.40
CA ALA A 21 -26.18 2.31 -6.58
C ALA A 21 -25.60 0.88 -6.49
N VAL A 22 -24.64 0.66 -5.59
CA VAL A 22 -23.89 -0.59 -5.51
C VAL A 22 -24.28 -1.38 -4.26
N ASN A 23 -24.38 -2.70 -4.40
CA ASN A 23 -24.64 -3.61 -3.27
C ASN A 23 -23.56 -3.38 -2.17
N PRO A 24 -23.94 -3.32 -0.87
CA PRO A 24 -23.00 -3.15 0.26
C PRO A 24 -21.81 -4.11 0.25
N TYR A 25 -22.02 -5.30 -0.28
CA TYR A 25 -20.96 -6.29 -0.46
C TYR A 25 -19.90 -5.83 -1.48
N ILE A 26 -20.32 -5.37 -2.67
CA ILE A 26 -19.40 -4.88 -3.71
C ILE A 26 -18.69 -3.60 -3.21
N TYR A 27 -19.40 -2.74 -2.49
CA TYR A 27 -18.81 -1.57 -1.84
C TYR A 27 -17.65 -1.96 -0.91
N ARG A 28 -17.85 -3.00 -0.07
CA ARG A 28 -16.80 -3.55 0.78
C ARG A 28 -15.58 -4.03 -0.02
N VAL A 29 -15.81 -4.74 -1.11
CA VAL A 29 -14.74 -5.21 -1.99
C VAL A 29 -13.94 -4.04 -2.58
N LEU A 30 -14.61 -2.98 -3.03
CA LEU A 30 -13.95 -1.78 -3.56
C LEU A 30 -13.07 -1.07 -2.51
N VAL A 31 -13.52 -0.97 -1.27
CA VAL A 31 -12.73 -0.42 -0.17
C VAL A 31 -11.49 -1.28 0.08
N LEU A 32 -11.64 -2.60 0.19
CA LEU A 32 -10.51 -3.52 0.39
C LEU A 32 -9.54 -3.52 -0.80
N CYS A 33 -10.04 -3.47 -2.04
CA CYS A 33 -9.22 -3.30 -3.23
C CYS A 33 -8.35 -2.05 -3.13
N SER A 34 -8.93 -0.93 -2.73
CA SER A 34 -8.21 0.34 -2.63
C SER A 34 -7.14 0.33 -1.52
N ILE A 35 -7.41 -0.34 -0.38
CA ILE A 35 -6.41 -0.57 0.69
C ILE A 35 -5.26 -1.44 0.17
N ASN A 36 -5.58 -2.54 -0.53
CA ASN A 36 -4.59 -3.44 -1.10
C ASN A 36 -3.76 -2.77 -2.22
N VAL A 37 -4.37 -1.86 -3.00
CA VAL A 37 -3.63 -1.02 -3.97
C VAL A 37 -2.59 -0.16 -3.28
N MET A 38 -2.91 0.46 -2.14
CA MET A 38 -1.93 1.23 -1.36
C MET A 38 -0.78 0.34 -0.88
N LEU A 39 -1.09 -0.85 -0.35
CA LEU A 39 -0.09 -1.82 0.10
C LEU A 39 0.79 -2.30 -1.06
N ALA A 40 0.20 -2.61 -2.21
CA ALA A 40 0.95 -3.05 -3.38
C ALA A 40 1.84 -1.93 -3.94
N LEU A 41 1.37 -0.69 -4.01
CA LEU A 41 2.17 0.46 -4.45
C LEU A 41 3.35 0.71 -3.50
N SER A 42 3.10 0.67 -2.19
CA SER A 42 4.13 0.89 -1.17
C SER A 42 5.18 -0.23 -1.15
N LEU A 43 4.76 -1.48 -1.29
CA LEU A 43 5.69 -2.60 -1.40
C LEU A 43 6.45 -2.59 -2.73
N ASN A 44 5.80 -2.22 -3.84
CA ASN A 44 6.46 -2.11 -5.13
C ASN A 44 7.59 -1.06 -5.15
N LEU A 45 7.49 0.01 -4.34
CA LEU A 45 8.60 0.94 -4.14
C LEU A 45 9.84 0.22 -3.59
N VAL A 46 9.65 -0.68 -2.62
CA VAL A 46 10.75 -1.41 -1.96
C VAL A 46 11.22 -2.58 -2.83
N ASN A 47 10.31 -3.49 -3.20
CA ASN A 47 10.68 -4.73 -3.89
C ASN A 47 10.93 -4.52 -5.39
N GLY A 48 10.05 -3.75 -6.05
CA GLY A 48 10.07 -3.61 -7.51
C GLY A 48 11.02 -2.51 -8.00
N ILE A 49 11.03 -1.35 -7.35
CA ILE A 49 11.77 -0.17 -7.80
C ILE A 49 13.17 -0.14 -7.21
N THR A 50 13.32 -0.45 -5.92
CA THR A 50 14.63 -0.46 -5.24
C THR A 50 15.34 -1.81 -5.38
N GLY A 51 14.62 -2.86 -5.81
CA GLY A 51 15.17 -4.21 -5.98
C GLY A 51 15.43 -4.94 -4.66
N GLN A 52 14.79 -4.54 -3.56
CA GLN A 52 15.01 -5.09 -2.23
C GLN A 52 13.87 -6.03 -1.84
N PHE A 53 14.14 -7.32 -1.77
CA PHE A 53 13.11 -8.30 -1.47
C PHE A 53 12.78 -8.31 0.03
N SER A 54 11.67 -7.63 0.40
CA SER A 54 11.16 -7.56 1.77
C SER A 54 9.84 -8.34 1.88
N ILE A 55 9.68 -9.12 2.96
CA ILE A 55 8.49 -9.92 3.26
C ILE A 55 7.75 -9.41 4.52
N GLY A 56 8.28 -8.40 5.20
CA GLY A 56 7.73 -7.89 6.47
C GLY A 56 6.64 -6.82 6.35
N HIS A 57 6.04 -6.62 5.17
CA HIS A 57 5.18 -5.46 4.88
C HIS A 57 3.90 -5.41 5.72
N ALA A 58 3.30 -6.59 6.03
CA ALA A 58 2.15 -6.69 6.92
C ALA A 58 2.44 -6.23 8.36
N GLY A 59 3.69 -6.35 8.83
CA GLY A 59 4.10 -5.81 10.13
C GLY A 59 3.97 -4.29 10.19
N PHE A 60 4.39 -3.57 9.14
CA PHE A 60 4.24 -2.12 9.06
C PHE A 60 2.78 -1.69 8.92
N MET A 61 1.99 -2.45 8.18
CA MET A 61 0.53 -2.29 8.15
C MET A 61 -0.08 -2.43 9.55
N ALA A 62 0.36 -3.44 10.34
CA ALA A 62 -0.12 -3.66 11.70
C ALA A 62 0.25 -2.48 12.62
N VAL A 63 1.51 -2.02 12.60
CA VAL A 63 1.95 -0.86 13.40
C VAL A 63 1.07 0.35 13.12
N GLY A 64 0.84 0.68 11.85
CA GLY A 64 0.01 1.81 11.47
C GLY A 64 -1.44 1.66 11.88
N ALA A 65 -2.01 0.45 11.73
CA ALA A 65 -3.38 0.13 12.11
C ALA A 65 -3.61 0.32 13.62
N TYR A 66 -2.74 -0.27 14.44
CA TYR A 66 -2.86 -0.21 15.90
C TYR A 66 -2.51 1.17 16.46
N ALA A 67 -1.51 1.86 15.91
CA ALA A 67 -1.16 3.23 16.31
C ALA A 67 -2.30 4.21 16.00
N SER A 68 -2.91 4.14 14.82
CA SER A 68 -4.04 4.96 14.43
C SER A 68 -5.29 4.66 15.30
N ALA A 69 -5.59 3.39 15.54
CA ALA A 69 -6.69 2.96 16.37
C ALA A 69 -6.50 3.43 17.85
N ALA A 70 -5.32 3.23 18.41
CA ALA A 70 -5.00 3.69 19.77
C ALA A 70 -5.10 5.21 19.89
N PHE A 71 -4.60 5.96 18.90
CA PHE A 71 -4.76 7.42 18.88
C PHE A 71 -6.23 7.82 18.88
N THR A 72 -7.06 7.17 18.06
CA THR A 72 -8.50 7.50 17.96
C THR A 72 -9.25 7.15 19.24
N VAL A 73 -8.93 6.02 19.89
CA VAL A 73 -9.65 5.57 21.09
C VAL A 73 -9.18 6.32 22.35
N TYR A 74 -7.88 6.60 22.48
CA TYR A 74 -7.33 7.16 23.70
C TYR A 74 -7.01 8.65 23.65
N ALA A 75 -6.48 9.14 22.53
CA ALA A 75 -6.03 10.53 22.42
C ALA A 75 -7.15 11.48 21.97
N VAL A 76 -7.93 11.10 20.98
CA VAL A 76 -9.00 11.96 20.42
C VAL A 76 -10.01 12.39 21.50
N PRO A 77 -10.55 11.52 22.39
CA PRO A 77 -11.48 11.94 23.43
C PRO A 77 -10.85 12.90 24.45
N ARG A 78 -9.55 12.75 24.72
CA ARG A 78 -8.81 13.65 25.63
C ARG A 78 -8.54 15.01 25.02
N MET A 79 -8.30 15.09 23.70
CA MET A 79 -7.97 16.32 22.99
C MET A 79 -9.22 17.15 22.62
N PHE A 80 -10.30 16.48 22.23
CA PHE A 80 -11.50 17.12 21.66
C PHE A 80 -12.73 16.97 22.56
N GLY A 81 -12.67 16.17 23.63
CA GLY A 81 -13.79 15.96 24.57
C GLY A 81 -15.05 15.50 23.87
N GLY A 82 -16.21 16.03 24.29
CA GLY A 82 -17.52 15.71 23.70
C GLY A 82 -17.73 16.21 22.28
N SER A 83 -16.88 17.10 21.75
CA SER A 83 -16.94 17.59 20.37
C SER A 83 -16.27 16.63 19.35
N ALA A 84 -15.69 15.53 19.81
CA ALA A 84 -15.00 14.56 18.95
C ALA A 84 -15.89 13.91 17.87
N GLU A 85 -17.23 13.98 18.03
CA GLU A 85 -18.20 13.45 17.07
C GLU A 85 -18.77 14.52 16.11
N ALA A 86 -18.46 15.80 16.34
CA ALA A 86 -18.90 16.88 15.46
C ALA A 86 -18.27 16.78 14.07
N GLY A 87 -19.05 16.90 13.01
CA GLY A 87 -18.72 16.60 11.62
C GLY A 87 -17.29 16.94 11.15
N TRP A 88 -16.87 18.22 11.22
CA TRP A 88 -15.52 18.62 10.77
C TRP A 88 -14.41 18.21 11.76
N VAL A 89 -14.69 18.20 13.07
CA VAL A 89 -13.74 17.76 14.11
C VAL A 89 -13.48 16.28 13.98
N ALA A 90 -14.52 15.49 13.72
CA ALA A 90 -14.40 14.06 13.46
C ALA A 90 -13.53 13.75 12.23
N ALA A 91 -13.70 14.53 11.14
CA ALA A 91 -12.89 14.40 9.95
C ALA A 91 -11.42 14.78 10.20
N ALA A 92 -11.18 15.89 10.93
CA ALA A 92 -9.81 16.31 11.28
C ALA A 92 -9.12 15.29 12.19
N ALA A 93 -9.82 14.77 13.21
CA ALA A 93 -9.32 13.73 14.10
C ALA A 93 -8.98 12.44 13.34
N PHE A 94 -9.79 12.07 12.34
CA PHE A 94 -9.54 10.92 11.49
C PHE A 94 -8.29 11.11 10.62
N VAL A 95 -8.11 12.28 9.99
CA VAL A 95 -6.90 12.60 9.22
C VAL A 95 -5.66 12.56 10.12
N LEU A 96 -5.74 13.13 11.34
CA LEU A 96 -4.63 13.05 12.30
C LEU A 96 -4.32 11.60 12.68
N ALA A 97 -5.33 10.78 12.92
CA ALA A 97 -5.15 9.36 13.24
C ALA A 97 -4.43 8.60 12.10
N ILE A 98 -4.79 8.87 10.84
CA ILE A 98 -4.12 8.29 9.67
C ILE A 98 -2.66 8.72 9.61
N LEU A 99 -2.37 10.01 9.82
CA LEU A 99 -1.01 10.55 9.82
C LEU A 99 -0.18 9.97 10.97
N VAL A 100 -0.76 9.82 12.16
CA VAL A 100 -0.10 9.16 13.30
C VAL A 100 0.22 7.70 12.94
N GLY A 101 -0.74 6.95 12.38
CA GLY A 101 -0.51 5.58 11.92
C GLY A 101 0.64 5.50 10.90
N GLY A 102 0.65 6.38 9.89
CA GLY A 102 1.72 6.45 8.90
C GLY A 102 3.08 6.81 9.51
N THR A 103 3.14 7.83 10.37
CA THR A 103 4.41 8.28 10.97
C THR A 103 5.00 7.25 11.95
N VAL A 104 4.19 6.63 12.79
CA VAL A 104 4.65 5.56 13.69
C VAL A 104 5.14 4.36 12.90
N SER A 105 4.45 4.00 11.82
CA SER A 105 4.90 2.94 10.91
C SER A 105 6.21 3.31 10.18
N ALA A 106 6.38 4.57 9.78
CA ALA A 106 7.64 5.07 9.20
C ALA A 106 8.80 4.98 10.19
N LEU A 107 8.57 5.32 11.47
CA LEU A 107 9.56 5.18 12.54
C LEU A 107 9.94 3.71 12.76
N ALA A 108 8.96 2.81 12.79
CA ALA A 108 9.22 1.36 12.85
C ALA A 108 10.00 0.91 11.60
N GLY A 109 9.63 1.40 10.42
CA GLY A 109 10.35 1.16 9.17
C GLY A 109 11.79 1.66 9.20
N PHE A 110 12.06 2.81 9.82
CA PHE A 110 13.42 3.31 10.00
C PHE A 110 14.23 2.42 10.96
N LEU A 111 13.66 2.04 12.10
CA LEU A 111 14.32 1.17 13.07
C LEU A 111 14.66 -0.21 12.51
N VAL A 112 13.73 -0.80 11.75
CA VAL A 112 13.94 -2.10 11.07
C VAL A 112 14.84 -1.93 9.85
N GLY A 113 14.67 -0.86 9.09
CA GLY A 113 15.41 -0.61 7.84
C GLY A 113 16.90 -0.40 8.07
N LEU A 114 17.31 0.32 9.13
CA LEU A 114 18.72 0.59 9.41
C LEU A 114 19.59 -0.68 9.46
N PRO A 115 19.27 -1.71 10.25
CA PRO A 115 20.04 -2.95 10.27
C PRO A 115 19.80 -3.81 9.03
N SER A 116 18.53 -3.89 8.57
CA SER A 116 18.14 -4.79 7.48
C SER A 116 18.73 -4.40 6.13
N MET A 117 18.81 -3.09 5.84
CA MET A 117 19.31 -2.62 4.53
C MET A 117 20.83 -2.78 4.32
N ARG A 118 21.55 -3.25 5.32
CA ARG A 118 22.95 -3.69 5.19
C ARG A 118 23.06 -5.11 4.67
N LEU A 119 21.99 -5.89 4.75
CA LEU A 119 21.91 -7.25 4.25
C LEU A 119 21.54 -7.23 2.76
N ARG A 120 21.93 -8.28 2.04
CA ARG A 120 21.69 -8.42 0.60
C ARG A 120 20.92 -9.70 0.30
N GLY A 121 20.16 -9.69 -0.79
CA GLY A 121 19.43 -10.87 -1.28
C GLY A 121 18.44 -11.45 -0.27
N ASP A 122 18.45 -12.77 -0.14
CA ASP A 122 17.48 -13.53 0.65
C ASP A 122 17.57 -13.27 2.17
N TYR A 123 18.75 -12.87 2.68
CA TYR A 123 18.93 -12.53 4.09
C TYR A 123 18.06 -11.33 4.50
N LEU A 124 17.89 -10.37 3.60
CA LEU A 124 17.00 -9.24 3.83
C LEU A 124 15.53 -9.70 3.97
N ALA A 125 15.09 -10.64 3.13
CA ALA A 125 13.76 -11.20 3.17
C ALA A 125 13.47 -11.90 4.51
N ILE A 126 14.41 -12.75 4.97
CA ILE A 126 14.29 -13.50 6.22
C ILE A 126 14.23 -12.54 7.42
N VAL A 127 15.10 -11.53 7.45
CA VAL A 127 15.15 -10.56 8.55
C VAL A 127 13.90 -9.70 8.59
N THR A 128 13.41 -9.21 7.44
CA THR A 128 12.17 -8.40 7.39
C THR A 128 10.94 -9.22 7.76
N LEU A 129 10.90 -10.52 7.40
CA LEU A 129 9.87 -11.45 7.84
C LEU A 129 9.91 -11.60 9.38
N GLY A 130 11.10 -11.86 9.94
CA GLY A 130 11.28 -11.99 11.39
C GLY A 130 10.82 -10.75 12.14
N PHE A 131 11.18 -9.55 11.67
CA PHE A 131 10.69 -8.31 12.26
C PHE A 131 9.17 -8.15 12.13
N GLY A 132 8.57 -8.55 11.01
CA GLY A 132 7.12 -8.55 10.83
C GLY A 132 6.41 -9.41 11.88
N GLU A 133 6.92 -10.62 12.14
CA GLU A 133 6.38 -11.51 13.18
C GLU A 133 6.69 -11.01 14.60
N ILE A 134 7.86 -10.43 14.86
CA ILE A 134 8.16 -9.78 16.16
C ILE A 134 7.15 -8.66 16.43
N ILE A 135 6.87 -7.81 15.45
CA ILE A 135 5.88 -6.73 15.59
C ILE A 135 4.50 -7.33 15.90
N ARG A 136 4.08 -8.35 15.15
CA ARG A 136 2.78 -9.03 15.37
C ARG A 136 2.66 -9.61 16.77
N VAL A 137 3.69 -10.34 17.21
CA VAL A 137 3.74 -10.95 18.55
C VAL A 137 3.81 -9.88 19.64
N ALA A 138 4.56 -8.80 19.43
CA ALA A 138 4.61 -7.68 20.38
C ALA A 138 3.22 -7.06 20.57
N ILE A 139 2.49 -6.77 19.46
CA ILE A 139 1.12 -6.24 19.54
C ILE A 139 0.18 -7.22 20.24
N LEU A 140 0.33 -8.53 19.99
CA LEU A 140 -0.48 -9.57 20.63
C LEU A 140 -0.35 -9.57 22.16
N ASN A 141 0.80 -9.16 22.68
CA ASN A 141 1.10 -9.13 24.13
C ASN A 141 0.82 -7.78 24.79
N ILE A 142 0.31 -6.78 24.07
CA ILE A 142 -0.05 -5.47 24.61
C ILE A 142 -1.55 -5.45 24.92
N ASP A 143 -1.93 -5.62 26.18
CA ASP A 143 -3.33 -5.61 26.64
C ASP A 143 -4.04 -4.29 26.33
N ALA A 144 -3.32 -3.16 26.38
CA ALA A 144 -3.87 -1.83 26.11
C ALA A 144 -4.47 -1.67 24.71
N VAL A 145 -4.01 -2.46 23.73
CA VAL A 145 -4.54 -2.47 22.37
C VAL A 145 -5.38 -3.73 22.08
N GLY A 146 -5.87 -4.40 23.13
CA GLY A 146 -6.76 -5.54 23.07
C GLY A 146 -6.07 -6.90 22.90
N GLY A 147 -4.75 -6.95 22.65
CA GLY A 147 -3.96 -8.17 22.58
C GLY A 147 -4.59 -9.26 21.70
N ALA A 148 -4.75 -10.46 22.27
CA ALA A 148 -5.34 -11.60 21.57
C ALA A 148 -6.86 -11.48 21.32
N ARG A 149 -7.56 -10.60 22.04
CA ARG A 149 -9.00 -10.39 21.87
C ARG A 149 -9.35 -9.48 20.70
N GLY A 150 -8.35 -8.76 20.16
CA GLY A 150 -8.55 -7.71 19.17
C GLY A 150 -8.94 -6.37 19.80
N PHE A 151 -8.79 -5.28 19.06
CA PHE A 151 -9.01 -3.93 19.53
C PHE A 151 -10.45 -3.48 19.25
N ALA A 152 -11.25 -3.43 20.31
CA ALA A 152 -12.65 -2.97 20.24
C ALA A 152 -12.75 -1.46 20.42
N GLY A 153 -13.89 -0.87 20.02
CA GLY A 153 -14.20 0.55 20.23
C GLY A 153 -13.59 1.50 19.18
N VAL A 154 -12.95 0.99 18.14
CA VAL A 154 -12.48 1.82 17.04
C VAL A 154 -13.66 2.27 16.18
N PRO A 155 -13.93 3.59 16.04
CA PRO A 155 -15.04 4.08 15.24
C PRO A 155 -14.80 3.81 13.76
N GLN A 156 -15.81 3.25 13.07
CA GLN A 156 -15.74 2.98 11.64
C GLN A 156 -15.98 4.27 10.85
N ARG A 157 -14.92 4.94 10.45
CA ARG A 157 -14.94 6.23 9.73
C ARG A 157 -14.41 6.13 8.30
N THR A 158 -13.87 4.98 7.94
CA THR A 158 -13.32 4.74 6.59
C THR A 158 -14.46 4.48 5.61
N ASN A 159 -14.57 5.32 4.59
CA ASN A 159 -15.41 5.12 3.43
C ASN A 159 -14.57 5.03 2.14
N LEU A 160 -15.21 4.72 1.02
CA LEU A 160 -14.53 4.54 -0.26
C LEU A 160 -13.80 5.83 -0.71
N ALA A 161 -14.39 7.02 -0.44
CA ALA A 161 -13.77 8.29 -0.80
C ALA A 161 -12.40 8.49 -0.11
N TRP A 162 -12.30 8.23 1.18
CA TRP A 162 -11.06 8.36 1.92
C TRP A 162 -9.98 7.41 1.43
N VAL A 163 -10.34 6.16 1.15
CA VAL A 163 -9.37 5.15 0.71
C VAL A 163 -8.91 5.39 -0.73
N LEU A 164 -9.82 5.80 -1.62
CA LEU A 164 -9.46 6.21 -2.98
C LEU A 164 -8.54 7.44 -2.97
N ALA A 165 -8.84 8.44 -2.12
CA ALA A 165 -7.97 9.60 -1.95
C ALA A 165 -6.57 9.19 -1.44
N GLY A 166 -6.50 8.27 -0.46
CA GLY A 166 -5.27 7.71 0.05
C GLY A 166 -4.48 6.94 -1.01
N ALA A 167 -5.14 6.09 -1.80
CA ALA A 167 -4.52 5.35 -2.90
C ALA A 167 -4.00 6.29 -3.99
N TRP A 168 -4.76 7.30 -4.36
CA TRP A 168 -4.36 8.34 -5.30
C TRP A 168 -3.15 9.13 -4.81
N LEU A 169 -3.16 9.53 -3.52
CA LEU A 169 -2.03 10.23 -2.90
C LEU A 169 -0.76 9.36 -2.93
N THR A 170 -0.88 8.09 -2.53
CA THR A 170 0.20 7.11 -2.56
C THR A 170 0.79 6.99 -3.97
N PHE A 171 -0.08 6.83 -4.98
CA PHE A 171 0.34 6.76 -6.38
C PHE A 171 1.08 8.02 -6.83
N ILE A 172 0.55 9.22 -6.55
CA ILE A 172 1.19 10.49 -6.94
C ILE A 172 2.54 10.66 -6.28
N VAL A 173 2.64 10.40 -4.97
CA VAL A 173 3.90 10.58 -4.23
C VAL A 173 4.97 9.64 -4.77
N ILE A 174 4.67 8.35 -4.92
CA ILE A 174 5.63 7.36 -5.44
C ILE A 174 5.98 7.67 -6.90
N ARG A 175 5.01 8.04 -7.75
CA ARG A 175 5.26 8.43 -9.14
C ARG A 175 6.17 9.66 -9.24
N ASN A 176 5.95 10.68 -8.40
CA ASN A 176 6.78 11.88 -8.39
C ASN A 176 8.18 11.57 -7.86
N LEU A 177 8.29 10.72 -6.83
CA LEU A 177 9.57 10.22 -6.33
C LEU A 177 10.36 9.53 -7.46
N MET A 178 9.70 8.65 -8.22
CA MET A 178 10.34 7.93 -9.34
C MET A 178 10.82 8.87 -10.47
N ARG A 179 10.15 9.97 -10.70
CA ARG A 179 10.52 10.96 -11.70
C ARG A 179 11.62 11.93 -11.23
N SER A 180 11.89 11.94 -9.93
CA SER A 180 12.90 12.80 -9.31
C SER A 180 14.33 12.27 -9.50
N TYR A 181 15.31 13.07 -9.07
CA TYR A 181 16.70 12.63 -8.95
C TYR A 181 16.84 11.39 -8.05
N HIS A 182 16.12 11.36 -6.93
CA HIS A 182 16.15 10.24 -6.00
C HIS A 182 15.63 8.93 -6.63
N GLY A 183 14.60 9.01 -7.47
CA GLY A 183 14.08 7.84 -8.19
C GLY A 183 15.11 7.25 -9.15
N ARG A 184 15.89 8.08 -9.84
CA ARG A 184 16.96 7.59 -10.72
C ARG A 184 18.07 6.89 -9.94
N ALA A 185 18.42 7.40 -8.75
CA ALA A 185 19.39 6.73 -7.87
C ALA A 185 18.87 5.36 -7.40
N LEU A 186 17.58 5.25 -7.04
CA LEU A 186 16.97 3.97 -6.67
C LEU A 186 17.00 2.95 -7.83
N LEU A 187 16.72 3.40 -9.06
CA LEU A 187 16.82 2.53 -10.23
C LEU A 187 18.27 2.09 -10.51
N ALA A 188 19.26 2.97 -10.35
CA ALA A 188 20.67 2.60 -10.48
C ALA A 188 21.07 1.54 -9.46
N ILE A 189 20.65 1.68 -8.20
CA ILE A 189 20.89 0.69 -7.14
C ILE A 189 20.26 -0.66 -7.48
N ARG A 190 19.07 -0.67 -8.09
CA ARG A 190 18.39 -1.89 -8.49
C ARG A 190 19.12 -2.64 -9.60
N GLU A 191 19.68 -1.94 -10.58
CA GLU A 191 20.39 -2.57 -11.70
C GLU A 191 21.75 -3.13 -11.25
N ASP A 192 22.54 -2.34 -10.53
CA ASP A 192 23.80 -2.78 -9.91
C ASP A 192 24.17 -1.90 -8.71
N GLU A 193 24.07 -2.46 -7.52
CA GLU A 193 24.36 -1.75 -6.26
C GLU A 193 25.85 -1.38 -6.15
N ILE A 194 26.76 -2.29 -6.59
CA ILE A 194 28.21 -2.08 -6.48
C ILE A 194 28.64 -0.97 -7.44
N ALA A 195 28.15 -0.99 -8.67
CA ALA A 195 28.43 0.06 -9.64
C ALA A 195 27.88 1.43 -9.19
N ALA A 196 26.65 1.47 -8.62
CA ALA A 196 26.07 2.69 -8.09
C ALA A 196 26.92 3.26 -6.94
N GLU A 197 27.41 2.42 -6.04
CA GLU A 197 28.27 2.82 -4.92
C GLU A 197 29.63 3.34 -5.42
N ALA A 198 30.22 2.70 -6.41
CA ALA A 198 31.46 3.14 -7.05
C ALA A 198 31.33 4.52 -7.73
N LEU A 199 30.12 4.88 -8.20
CA LEU A 199 29.79 6.19 -8.73
C LEU A 199 29.42 7.23 -7.66
N GLY A 200 29.60 6.89 -6.36
CA GLY A 200 29.38 7.81 -5.23
C GLY A 200 27.93 7.91 -4.76
N VAL A 201 27.04 7.01 -5.20
CA VAL A 201 25.65 6.97 -4.69
C VAL A 201 25.65 6.35 -3.29
N PRO A 202 25.16 7.04 -2.24
CA PRO A 202 25.08 6.49 -0.88
C PRO A 202 23.91 5.47 -0.79
N THR A 203 24.15 4.25 -1.26
CA THR A 203 23.15 3.20 -1.49
C THR A 203 22.30 2.92 -0.26
N THR A 204 22.93 2.74 0.93
CA THR A 204 22.24 2.47 2.18
C THR A 204 21.21 3.56 2.53
N ARG A 205 21.56 4.85 2.35
CA ARG A 205 20.64 5.97 2.64
C ARG A 205 19.41 5.93 1.74
N TYR A 206 19.61 5.71 0.45
CA TYR A 206 18.51 5.60 -0.52
C TYR A 206 17.60 4.41 -0.22
N LYS A 207 18.18 3.25 0.10
CA LYS A 207 17.44 2.04 0.47
C LYS A 207 16.59 2.26 1.71
N VAL A 208 17.18 2.79 2.79
CA VAL A 208 16.45 3.09 4.03
C VAL A 208 15.35 4.11 3.77
N THR A 209 15.60 5.16 2.98
CA THR A 209 14.58 6.17 2.66
C THR A 209 13.40 5.54 1.91
N ALA A 210 13.66 4.71 0.89
CA ALA A 210 12.60 4.02 0.16
C ALA A 210 11.80 3.08 1.07
N PHE A 211 12.48 2.38 1.98
CA PHE A 211 11.86 1.48 2.95
C PHE A 211 10.97 2.23 3.95
N VAL A 212 11.41 3.37 4.47
CA VAL A 212 10.64 4.24 5.37
C VAL A 212 9.41 4.81 4.68
N ILE A 213 9.54 5.26 3.41
CA ILE A 213 8.40 5.72 2.62
C ILE A 213 7.41 4.58 2.37
N GLY A 214 7.91 3.38 2.05
CA GLY A 214 7.08 2.18 1.90
C GLY A 214 6.33 1.85 3.19
N ALA A 215 7.02 1.84 4.33
CA ALA A 215 6.42 1.62 5.65
C ALA A 215 5.38 2.69 6.03
N PHE A 216 5.62 3.96 5.69
CA PHE A 216 4.68 5.06 5.91
C PHE A 216 3.34 4.79 5.21
N PHE A 217 3.37 4.46 3.92
CA PHE A 217 2.15 4.19 3.16
C PHE A 217 1.50 2.85 3.55
N ALA A 218 2.27 1.86 3.95
CA ALA A 218 1.72 0.64 4.54
C ALA A 218 0.99 0.94 5.85
N GLY A 219 1.53 1.84 6.68
CA GLY A 219 0.89 2.31 7.91
C GLY A 219 -0.41 3.07 7.64
N ILE A 220 -0.45 3.92 6.62
CA ILE A 220 -1.69 4.60 6.19
C ILE A 220 -2.74 3.58 5.72
N ALA A 221 -2.36 2.59 4.92
CA ALA A 221 -3.26 1.52 4.51
C ALA A 221 -3.80 0.74 5.72
N GLY A 222 -2.94 0.48 6.72
CA GLY A 222 -3.32 -0.12 7.99
C GLY A 222 -4.29 0.75 8.80
N ALA A 223 -4.08 2.06 8.83
CA ALA A 223 -4.96 3.01 9.51
C ALA A 223 -6.36 3.03 8.87
N PHE A 224 -6.46 3.01 7.54
CA PHE A 224 -7.75 2.85 6.87
C PHE A 224 -8.40 1.50 7.18
N PHE A 225 -7.62 0.42 7.21
CA PHE A 225 -8.10 -0.91 7.52
C PHE A 225 -8.69 -0.99 8.94
N SER A 226 -8.02 -0.40 9.95
CA SER A 226 -8.46 -0.43 11.35
C SER A 226 -9.78 0.33 11.60
N HIS A 227 -10.06 1.37 10.81
CA HIS A 227 -11.30 2.14 10.89
C HIS A 227 -12.40 1.63 9.94
N TYR A 228 -12.17 0.50 9.28
CA TYR A 228 -13.13 -0.16 8.37
C TYR A 228 -13.63 -1.49 8.88
N THR A 229 -12.76 -2.28 9.51
CA THR A 229 -13.09 -3.62 9.99
C THR A 229 -12.60 -3.80 11.43
N TYR A 230 -13.13 -4.85 12.08
CA TYR A 230 -12.66 -5.20 13.41
C TYR A 230 -11.18 -5.51 13.39
N LEU A 231 -10.42 -4.85 14.28
CA LEU A 231 -8.97 -4.92 14.30
C LEU A 231 -8.50 -6.12 15.13
N HIS A 232 -7.91 -7.11 14.46
CA HIS A 232 -7.36 -8.31 15.08
C HIS A 232 -5.98 -8.62 14.52
N THR A 233 -5.07 -9.11 15.38
CA THR A 233 -3.69 -9.44 15.00
C THR A 233 -3.58 -10.49 13.91
N ASN A 234 -4.57 -11.39 13.80
CA ASN A 234 -4.62 -12.41 12.74
C ASN A 234 -4.79 -11.83 11.32
N SER A 235 -5.20 -10.57 11.20
CA SER A 235 -5.28 -9.90 9.90
C SER A 235 -3.90 -9.50 9.33
N PHE A 236 -2.84 -9.56 10.15
CA PHE A 236 -1.49 -9.10 9.82
C PHE A 236 -0.45 -10.23 9.88
N THR A 237 -0.86 -11.44 9.55
CA THR A 237 0.02 -12.61 9.51
C THR A 237 1.00 -12.53 8.34
N PHE A 238 2.02 -13.39 8.37
CA PHE A 238 2.92 -13.63 7.25
C PHE A 238 2.19 -13.86 5.91
N MET A 239 1.03 -14.55 5.94
CA MET A 239 0.22 -14.79 4.73
C MET A 239 -0.24 -13.48 4.08
N LYS A 240 -0.54 -12.44 4.87
CA LYS A 240 -0.88 -11.12 4.32
C LYS A 240 0.30 -10.46 3.61
N SER A 241 1.52 -10.62 4.14
CA SER A 241 2.73 -10.16 3.42
C SER A 241 2.91 -10.86 2.08
N ILE A 242 2.76 -12.19 2.07
CA ILE A 242 2.83 -12.99 0.83
C ILE A 242 1.77 -12.54 -0.17
N GLU A 243 0.53 -12.34 0.27
CA GLU A 243 -0.56 -11.87 -0.59
C GLU A 243 -0.19 -10.55 -1.29
N VAL A 244 0.35 -9.58 -0.55
CA VAL A 244 0.78 -8.29 -1.12
C VAL A 244 1.95 -8.46 -2.10
N ILE A 245 2.91 -9.36 -1.79
CA ILE A 245 4.00 -9.68 -2.73
C ILE A 245 3.45 -10.25 -4.03
N ILE A 246 2.51 -11.20 -3.94
CA ILE A 246 1.89 -11.79 -5.14
C ILE A 246 1.18 -10.71 -5.96
N MET A 247 0.49 -9.75 -5.33
CA MET A 247 -0.12 -8.60 -6.02
C MET A 247 0.90 -7.79 -6.83
N VAL A 248 2.08 -7.53 -6.25
CA VAL A 248 3.16 -6.78 -6.90
C VAL A 248 3.81 -7.57 -8.03
N VAL A 249 4.12 -8.85 -7.77
CA VAL A 249 4.76 -9.74 -8.77
C VAL A 249 3.83 -9.99 -9.95
N LEU A 250 2.56 -10.29 -9.68
CA LEU A 250 1.55 -10.53 -10.70
C LEU A 250 1.28 -9.26 -11.53
N GLY A 251 1.25 -8.10 -10.89
CA GLY A 251 1.11 -6.82 -11.57
C GLY A 251 2.30 -6.49 -12.48
N GLY A 252 3.50 -6.87 -12.04
CA GLY A 252 4.80 -6.58 -12.65
C GLY A 252 5.65 -5.71 -11.74
N MET A 253 6.73 -6.29 -11.22
CA MET A 253 7.67 -5.60 -10.32
C MET A 253 8.29 -4.38 -11.01
N GLY A 254 8.17 -3.22 -10.36
CA GLY A 254 8.67 -1.93 -10.86
C GLY A 254 7.68 -1.15 -11.69
N SER A 255 6.48 -1.69 -12.00
CA SER A 255 5.38 -0.95 -12.64
C SER A 255 4.33 -0.52 -11.61
N LEU A 256 4.05 0.79 -11.51
CA LEU A 256 3.02 1.31 -10.60
C LEU A 256 1.62 0.94 -11.09
N THR A 257 1.38 1.09 -12.39
CA THR A 257 0.09 0.70 -13.01
C THR A 257 -0.14 -0.80 -12.94
N GLY A 258 0.94 -1.60 -13.06
CA GLY A 258 0.92 -3.03 -12.85
C GLY A 258 0.49 -3.41 -11.45
N SER A 259 1.08 -2.80 -10.43
CA SER A 259 0.72 -3.06 -9.02
C SER A 259 -0.74 -2.73 -8.71
N ILE A 260 -1.30 -1.67 -9.29
CA ILE A 260 -2.72 -1.34 -9.17
C ILE A 260 -3.58 -2.46 -9.76
N LEU A 261 -3.27 -2.90 -10.98
CA LEU A 261 -4.00 -3.98 -11.64
C LEU A 261 -3.88 -5.31 -10.89
N GLY A 262 -2.67 -5.67 -10.44
CA GLY A 262 -2.43 -6.89 -9.67
C GLY A 262 -3.19 -6.90 -8.34
N ALA A 263 -3.15 -5.80 -7.60
CA ALA A 263 -3.90 -5.66 -6.35
C ALA A 263 -5.41 -5.74 -6.56
N THR A 264 -5.92 -5.04 -7.56
CA THR A 264 -7.36 -5.06 -7.88
C THR A 264 -7.81 -6.45 -8.32
N LEU A 265 -7.06 -7.09 -9.22
CA LEU A 265 -7.38 -8.43 -9.71
C LEU A 265 -7.37 -9.46 -8.57
N LEU A 266 -6.30 -9.51 -7.78
CA LEU A 266 -6.15 -10.47 -6.68
C LEU A 266 -7.16 -10.28 -5.55
N THR A 267 -7.60 -9.06 -5.32
CA THR A 267 -8.65 -8.79 -4.32
C THR A 267 -10.05 -9.10 -4.85
N ALA A 268 -10.32 -8.78 -6.13
CA ALA A 268 -11.63 -9.01 -6.73
C ALA A 268 -11.87 -10.47 -7.14
N LEU A 269 -10.82 -11.18 -7.54
CA LEU A 269 -10.92 -12.53 -8.10
C LEU A 269 -11.56 -13.55 -7.15
N PRO A 270 -11.17 -13.66 -5.86
CA PRO A 270 -11.82 -14.58 -4.92
C PRO A 270 -13.31 -14.25 -4.71
N GLU A 271 -13.68 -12.99 -4.87
CA GLU A 271 -15.05 -12.52 -4.73
C GLU A 271 -15.88 -12.82 -5.98
N LEU A 272 -15.29 -12.71 -7.16
CA LEU A 272 -15.91 -13.12 -8.42
C LEU A 272 -16.13 -14.64 -8.46
N LEU A 273 -15.25 -15.43 -7.86
CA LEU A 273 -15.34 -16.90 -7.78
C LEU A 273 -16.28 -17.40 -6.66
N ARG A 274 -16.99 -16.53 -5.99
CA ARG A 274 -17.89 -16.87 -4.87
C ARG A 274 -19.01 -17.83 -5.27
N PHE A 275 -19.42 -17.83 -6.54
CA PHE A 275 -20.41 -18.78 -7.06
C PHE A 275 -19.94 -20.25 -6.97
N ALA A 276 -18.62 -20.48 -6.94
CA ALA A 276 -17.98 -21.79 -6.80
C ALA A 276 -17.36 -21.95 -5.40
N SER A 277 -18.14 -21.80 -4.33
CA SER A 277 -17.69 -21.65 -2.95
C SER A 277 -16.66 -22.68 -2.49
N GLU A 278 -16.83 -23.95 -2.86
CA GLU A 278 -15.95 -25.06 -2.46
C GLU A 278 -14.65 -25.10 -3.28
N LEU A 279 -14.73 -24.77 -4.57
CA LEU A 279 -13.58 -24.80 -5.49
C LEU A 279 -12.85 -23.45 -5.61
N ARG A 280 -13.35 -22.42 -4.96
CA ARG A 280 -12.83 -21.04 -5.08
C ARG A 280 -11.33 -20.94 -4.85
N LEU A 281 -10.83 -21.55 -3.76
CA LEU A 281 -9.41 -21.51 -3.41
C LEU A 281 -8.56 -22.31 -4.41
N VAL A 282 -9.07 -23.43 -4.90
CA VAL A 282 -8.39 -24.28 -5.88
C VAL A 282 -8.29 -23.53 -7.23
N ILE A 283 -9.39 -22.97 -7.69
CA ILE A 283 -9.43 -22.21 -8.95
C ILE A 283 -8.52 -20.98 -8.85
N TYR A 284 -8.56 -20.26 -7.73
CA TYR A 284 -7.71 -19.11 -7.47
C TYR A 284 -6.23 -19.48 -7.52
N SER A 285 -5.83 -20.55 -6.80
CA SER A 285 -4.43 -21.00 -6.77
C SER A 285 -3.96 -21.48 -8.14
N LEU A 286 -4.80 -22.26 -8.85
CA LEU A 286 -4.49 -22.72 -10.20
C LEU A 286 -4.32 -21.59 -11.18
N LEU A 287 -5.21 -20.60 -11.14
CA LEU A 287 -5.14 -19.41 -11.99
C LEU A 287 -3.86 -18.62 -11.74
N LEU A 288 -3.45 -18.46 -10.48
CA LEU A 288 -2.18 -17.82 -10.13
C LEU A 288 -0.98 -18.57 -10.71
N ILE A 289 -0.94 -19.89 -10.57
CA ILE A 289 0.13 -20.73 -11.10
C ILE A 289 0.21 -20.57 -12.62
N VAL A 290 -0.92 -20.72 -13.31
CA VAL A 290 -0.98 -20.59 -14.78
C VAL A 290 -0.53 -19.19 -15.22
N LEU A 291 -0.95 -18.12 -14.50
CA LEU A 291 -0.59 -16.75 -14.83
C LEU A 291 0.91 -16.51 -14.64
N MET A 292 1.51 -17.03 -13.57
CA MET A 292 2.95 -16.91 -13.31
C MET A 292 3.79 -17.70 -14.34
N ILE A 293 3.33 -18.86 -14.79
CA ILE A 293 3.99 -19.64 -15.85
C ILE A 293 3.87 -18.92 -17.20
N ALA A 294 2.67 -18.43 -17.55
CA ALA A 294 2.41 -17.79 -18.83
C ALA A 294 3.05 -16.39 -18.94
N ARG A 295 3.16 -15.67 -17.83
CA ARG A 295 3.69 -14.30 -17.75
C ARG A 295 4.62 -14.11 -16.55
N PRO A 296 5.86 -14.65 -16.57
CA PRO A 296 6.79 -14.58 -15.44
C PRO A 296 7.22 -13.15 -15.10
N GLN A 297 7.07 -12.20 -16.04
CA GLN A 297 7.35 -10.77 -15.81
C GLN A 297 6.15 -10.01 -15.22
N GLY A 298 5.03 -10.67 -14.96
CA GLY A 298 3.76 -10.07 -14.56
C GLY A 298 2.93 -9.57 -15.74
N ILE A 299 1.71 -9.06 -15.46
CA ILE A 299 0.72 -8.67 -16.49
C ILE A 299 1.26 -7.54 -17.37
N LEU A 300 1.82 -6.50 -16.77
CA LEU A 300 2.39 -5.35 -17.49
C LEU A 300 3.93 -5.41 -17.61
N GLY A 301 4.60 -6.34 -16.93
CA GLY A 301 6.04 -6.39 -16.86
C GLY A 301 6.61 -5.08 -16.30
N ARG A 302 7.63 -4.53 -16.94
CA ARG A 302 8.24 -3.22 -16.59
C ARG A 302 7.58 -2.03 -17.30
N ARG A 303 6.50 -2.26 -18.09
CA ARG A 303 5.84 -1.20 -18.87
C ARG A 303 4.82 -0.47 -18.01
N GLU A 304 4.84 0.87 -18.06
CA GLU A 304 3.81 1.71 -17.47
C GLU A 304 2.73 2.00 -18.52
N LEU A 305 1.46 1.88 -18.15
CA LEU A 305 0.36 2.36 -18.97
C LEU A 305 0.44 3.89 -19.05
N SER A 306 0.92 4.40 -20.18
CA SER A 306 0.94 5.83 -20.43
C SER A 306 -0.35 6.24 -21.12
N PHE A 307 -1.15 7.10 -20.49
CA PHE A 307 -2.31 7.72 -21.14
C PHE A 307 -1.93 8.47 -22.44
N ARG A 308 -0.65 8.84 -22.62
CA ARG A 308 -0.15 9.42 -23.87
C ARG A 308 -0.11 8.45 -25.02
N SER A 309 -0.06 7.14 -24.79
CA SER A 309 -0.11 6.14 -25.86
C SER A 309 -1.52 5.95 -26.43
N LEU A 310 -2.55 6.33 -25.68
CA LEU A 310 -3.94 6.31 -26.10
C LEU A 310 -4.31 7.49 -27.05
N PHE A 311 -3.50 8.57 -27.02
CA PHE A 311 -3.64 9.71 -27.92
C PHE A 311 -2.32 9.92 -28.67
N PRO A 312 -2.07 9.23 -29.80
CA PRO A 312 -0.89 9.43 -30.61
C PRO A 312 -0.85 10.88 -31.08
N ARG A 313 0.14 11.66 -30.64
CA ARG A 313 0.42 12.98 -31.20
C ARG A 313 0.71 12.75 -32.69
N ARG A 314 -0.04 13.39 -33.58
CA ARG A 314 0.30 13.49 -35.00
C ARG A 314 1.75 13.97 -35.08
N ALA A 315 2.58 13.15 -35.73
CA ALA A 315 3.94 13.53 -36.04
C ALA A 315 3.92 14.90 -36.79
N PRO A 316 4.80 15.84 -36.47
CA PRO A 316 4.92 17.06 -37.26
C PRO A 316 5.24 16.66 -38.70
N ARG A 317 4.46 17.17 -39.65
CA ARG A 317 4.72 16.98 -41.10
C ARG A 317 6.14 17.50 -41.35
N PRO A 318 6.98 16.74 -42.09
CA PRO A 318 8.26 17.26 -42.56
C PRO A 318 7.97 18.49 -43.41
N THR A 319 8.47 19.65 -43.02
CA THR A 319 8.56 20.82 -43.87
C THR A 319 9.58 20.49 -44.93
N ILE A 320 9.10 20.24 -46.14
CA ILE A 320 9.91 20.17 -47.34
C ILE A 320 10.38 21.61 -47.58
N ALA A 321 11.66 21.85 -47.24
CA ALA A 321 12.32 23.07 -47.66
C ALA A 321 12.53 22.96 -49.18
N GLY A 322 11.88 23.83 -49.92
CA GLY A 322 12.12 24.07 -51.33
C GLY A 322 13.37 24.92 -51.52
#